data_0a928d4783d6cf28d7416b180ba57c5b
#
_entry.id   0a928d4783d6cf28d7416b180ba57c5b
#
_cell.length_a   1.000
_cell.length_b   1.000
_cell.length_c   1.000
_cell.angle_alpha   90.00
_cell.angle_beta   90.00
_cell.angle_gamma   90.00
#
_symmetry.space_group_name_H-M   'P 1'
#
loop_
_entity.id
_entity.type
_entity.pdbx_description
1 polymer ?
#
loop_
_entity_poly.entity_id
_entity_poly.type
_entity_poly.pdbx_seq_one_letter_code
_entity_poly.pdbx_strand_id
1 'polypeptide(L)'
;MSLVEKVVAQFARPTGFWGNIAGFIMARRPSNLERNAWAISLLNLQPSDHVLEIGFGPGVAIQKMSEIVTHGVIWGMDHSEVMFRQASKRNQRAISAGNVRLVLTSVSQLPAFDDPFDKILDVNGFQFWDNQIEVLRQLREELRPGGIIALVHQPRNPGATEVDATEAGERFAHYLEMAGFKDIKVERKMMKPVSTVYVQGRNLP
;
A
#
# COMPACT_ATOMS: atom_id res chain seq x y z
N MET A 1 -21.00 -4.84 18.96
CA MET A 1 -20.45 -4.19 17.73
C MET A 1 -21.59 -3.50 17.01
N SER A 2 -21.50 -2.18 16.86
CA SER A 2 -22.47 -1.38 16.09
C SER A 2 -22.40 -1.73 14.58
N LEU A 3 -23.44 -1.37 13.82
CA LEU A 3 -23.45 -1.56 12.36
C LEU A 3 -22.25 -0.83 11.70
N VAL A 4 -21.88 0.32 12.24
CA VAL A 4 -20.74 1.12 11.78
C VAL A 4 -19.43 0.39 12.01
N GLU A 5 -19.22 -0.21 13.19
CA GLU A 5 -18.03 -1.02 13.48
C GLU A 5 -17.91 -2.25 12.58
N LYS A 6 -19.04 -2.90 12.27
CA LYS A 6 -19.07 -4.02 11.30
C LYS A 6 -18.68 -3.58 9.90
N VAL A 7 -19.14 -2.41 9.47
CA VAL A 7 -18.79 -1.85 8.15
C VAL A 7 -17.30 -1.45 8.12
N VAL A 8 -16.80 -0.79 9.17
CA VAL A 8 -15.36 -0.42 9.27
C VAL A 8 -14.47 -1.66 9.27
N ALA A 9 -14.86 -2.73 9.99
CA ALA A 9 -14.14 -3.99 9.99
C ALA A 9 -14.04 -4.64 8.58
N GLN A 10 -15.05 -4.44 7.71
CA GLN A 10 -15.01 -4.92 6.33
C GLN A 10 -14.02 -4.15 5.44
N PHE A 11 -13.64 -2.91 5.81
CA PHE A 11 -12.58 -2.20 5.11
C PHE A 11 -11.17 -2.62 5.57
N ALA A 12 -11.04 -3.05 6.82
CA ALA A 12 -9.78 -3.58 7.35
C ALA A 12 -9.55 -5.05 6.92
N ARG A 13 -10.61 -5.88 6.95
CA ARG A 13 -10.53 -7.30 6.58
C ARG A 13 -11.79 -7.72 5.81
N PRO A 14 -11.86 -7.44 4.50
CA PRO A 14 -13.03 -7.79 3.69
C PRO A 14 -13.22 -9.31 3.61
N THR A 15 -14.43 -9.76 3.96
CA THR A 15 -14.80 -11.19 3.91
C THR A 15 -16.17 -11.40 3.28
N GLY A 16 -16.35 -12.53 2.59
CA GLY A 16 -17.62 -12.96 2.03
C GLY A 16 -18.26 -11.98 1.04
N PHE A 17 -19.57 -11.98 0.97
CA PHE A 17 -20.37 -11.15 0.04
C PHE A 17 -20.17 -9.65 0.27
N TRP A 18 -20.19 -9.20 1.52
CA TRP A 18 -19.98 -7.79 1.89
C TRP A 18 -18.57 -7.29 1.57
N GLY A 19 -17.57 -8.16 1.72
CA GLY A 19 -16.21 -7.85 1.28
C GLY A 19 -16.10 -7.62 -0.23
N ASN A 20 -16.84 -8.39 -1.04
CA ASN A 20 -16.89 -8.16 -2.49
C ASN A 20 -17.47 -6.79 -2.86
N ILE A 21 -18.56 -6.38 -2.20
CA ILE A 21 -19.16 -5.06 -2.40
C ILE A 21 -18.20 -3.95 -1.94
N ALA A 22 -17.58 -4.10 -0.77
CA ALA A 22 -16.62 -3.14 -0.25
C ALA A 22 -15.44 -2.95 -1.21
N GLY A 23 -14.85 -4.04 -1.72
CA GLY A 23 -13.77 -3.99 -2.71
C GLY A 23 -14.18 -3.32 -4.02
N PHE A 24 -15.40 -3.61 -4.51
CA PHE A 24 -15.93 -2.97 -5.71
C PHE A 24 -16.10 -1.44 -5.55
N ILE A 25 -16.62 -1.02 -4.40
CA ILE A 25 -16.76 0.40 -4.05
C ILE A 25 -15.37 1.05 -3.92
N MET A 26 -14.44 0.42 -3.21
CA MET A 26 -13.07 0.91 -3.07
C MET A 26 -12.38 1.09 -4.42
N ALA A 27 -12.55 0.13 -5.33
CA ALA A 27 -11.94 0.18 -6.65
C ALA A 27 -12.42 1.34 -7.54
N ARG A 28 -13.61 1.87 -7.29
CA ARG A 28 -14.25 2.91 -8.11
C ARG A 28 -14.39 4.26 -7.43
N ARG A 29 -14.11 4.34 -6.14
CA ARG A 29 -14.23 5.59 -5.40
C ARG A 29 -13.23 6.62 -5.92
N PRO A 30 -13.65 7.80 -6.40
CA PRO A 30 -12.76 8.78 -7.01
C PRO A 30 -11.55 9.13 -6.15
N SER A 31 -11.77 9.31 -4.83
CA SER A 31 -10.68 9.62 -3.89
C SER A 31 -9.66 8.48 -3.72
N ASN A 32 -10.05 7.21 -3.95
CA ASN A 32 -9.09 6.10 -3.95
C ASN A 32 -8.26 6.09 -5.22
N LEU A 33 -8.90 6.35 -6.37
CA LEU A 33 -8.22 6.45 -7.67
C LEU A 33 -7.21 7.61 -7.67
N GLU A 34 -7.63 8.77 -7.15
CA GLU A 34 -6.79 9.95 -7.05
C GLU A 34 -5.60 9.73 -6.10
N ARG A 35 -5.83 9.14 -4.91
CA ARG A 35 -4.78 8.84 -3.94
C ARG A 35 -3.74 7.88 -4.51
N ASN A 36 -4.19 6.78 -5.13
CA ASN A 36 -3.29 5.81 -5.76
C ASN A 36 -2.47 6.47 -6.89
N ALA A 37 -3.10 7.26 -7.74
CA ALA A 37 -2.40 7.96 -8.81
C ALA A 37 -1.34 8.92 -8.27
N TRP A 38 -1.68 9.68 -7.23
CA TRP A 38 -0.74 10.58 -6.58
C TRP A 38 0.41 9.85 -5.91
N ALA A 39 0.13 8.79 -5.16
CA ALA A 39 1.16 7.97 -4.51
C ALA A 39 2.16 7.41 -5.54
N ILE A 40 1.65 6.86 -6.64
CA ILE A 40 2.47 6.32 -7.73
C ILE A 40 3.31 7.41 -8.41
N SER A 41 2.76 8.61 -8.59
CA SER A 41 3.51 9.73 -9.19
C SER A 41 4.71 10.17 -8.35
N LEU A 42 4.61 10.07 -7.00
CA LEU A 42 5.70 10.41 -6.09
C LEU A 42 6.76 9.30 -5.97
N LEU A 43 6.39 8.04 -6.22
CA LEU A 43 7.33 6.92 -6.23
C LEU A 43 8.38 7.00 -7.33
N ASN A 44 8.12 7.76 -8.40
CA ASN A 44 9.01 7.90 -9.55
C ASN A 44 9.46 6.53 -10.11
N LEU A 45 8.47 5.69 -10.43
CA LEU A 45 8.70 4.34 -10.95
C LEU A 45 9.45 4.35 -12.28
N GLN A 46 10.37 3.41 -12.43
CA GLN A 46 11.08 3.15 -13.66
C GLN A 46 10.57 1.86 -14.34
N PRO A 47 10.67 1.72 -15.66
CA PRO A 47 10.20 0.51 -16.36
C PRO A 47 10.82 -0.80 -15.86
N SER A 48 12.02 -0.77 -15.31
CA SER A 48 12.76 -1.93 -14.82
C SER A 48 12.66 -2.16 -13.30
N ASP A 49 11.89 -1.35 -12.58
CA ASP A 49 11.81 -1.45 -11.12
C ASP A 49 11.22 -2.80 -10.67
N HIS A 50 11.75 -3.33 -9.58
CA HIS A 50 11.13 -4.36 -8.78
C HIS A 50 10.34 -3.70 -7.66
N VAL A 51 9.04 -3.89 -7.66
CA VAL A 51 8.11 -3.17 -6.77
C VAL A 51 7.32 -4.14 -5.91
N LEU A 52 7.15 -3.83 -4.63
CA LEU A 52 6.24 -4.54 -3.73
C LEU A 52 5.10 -3.61 -3.32
N GLU A 53 3.84 -4.03 -3.52
CA GLU A 53 2.67 -3.39 -2.91
C GLU A 53 2.15 -4.26 -1.77
N ILE A 54 2.01 -3.66 -0.57
CA ILE A 54 1.47 -4.30 0.61
C ILE A 54 0.03 -3.84 0.82
N GLY A 55 -0.88 -4.81 0.99
CA GLY A 55 -2.31 -4.51 1.10
C GLY A 55 -2.90 -4.01 -0.21
N PHE A 56 -2.67 -4.72 -1.32
CA PHE A 56 -3.08 -4.29 -2.66
C PHE A 56 -4.60 -4.11 -2.84
N GLY A 57 -5.42 -4.59 -1.90
CA GLY A 57 -6.87 -4.47 -1.98
C GLY A 57 -7.43 -5.00 -3.31
N PRO A 58 -8.32 -4.27 -4.00
CA PRO A 58 -8.86 -4.71 -5.29
C PRO A 58 -7.86 -4.57 -6.48
N GLY A 59 -6.58 -4.30 -6.23
CA GLY A 59 -5.48 -4.29 -7.21
C GLY A 59 -5.44 -3.08 -8.14
N VAL A 60 -5.95 -1.93 -7.71
CA VAL A 60 -6.00 -0.71 -8.54
C VAL A 60 -4.61 -0.10 -8.72
N ALA A 61 -3.80 -0.03 -7.66
CA ALA A 61 -2.45 0.51 -7.75
C ALA A 61 -1.54 -0.46 -8.51
N ILE A 62 -1.65 -1.78 -8.30
CA ILE A 62 -0.98 -2.80 -9.13
C ILE A 62 -1.21 -2.55 -10.61
N GLN A 63 -2.48 -2.35 -11.01
CA GLN A 63 -2.83 -2.09 -12.42
C GLN A 63 -2.11 -0.85 -12.96
N LYS A 64 -2.15 0.26 -12.22
CA LYS A 64 -1.48 1.51 -12.65
C LYS A 64 0.03 1.37 -12.70
N MET A 65 0.63 0.68 -11.73
CA MET A 65 2.07 0.43 -11.71
C MET A 65 2.50 -0.47 -12.87
N SER A 66 1.68 -1.48 -13.24
CA SER A 66 1.99 -2.37 -14.37
C SER A 66 1.98 -1.70 -15.74
N GLU A 67 1.38 -0.52 -15.85
CA GLU A 67 1.44 0.32 -17.07
C GLU A 67 2.79 1.05 -17.19
N ILE A 68 3.53 1.19 -16.08
CA ILE A 68 4.83 1.88 -15.99
C ILE A 68 5.97 0.85 -15.94
N VAL A 69 5.86 -0.12 -15.06
CA VAL A 69 6.85 -1.18 -14.85
C VAL A 69 6.65 -2.26 -15.90
N THR A 70 7.29 -2.10 -17.05
CA THR A 70 7.10 -2.96 -18.24
C THR A 70 8.18 -4.00 -18.45
N HIS A 71 9.33 -3.84 -17.79
CA HIS A 71 10.49 -4.75 -17.86
C HIS A 71 10.88 -5.31 -16.49
N GLY A 72 10.37 -4.74 -15.41
CA GLY A 72 10.52 -5.20 -14.05
C GLY A 72 9.38 -6.11 -13.62
N VAL A 73 9.27 -6.31 -12.30
CA VAL A 73 8.25 -7.17 -11.69
C VAL A 73 7.56 -6.44 -10.54
N ILE A 74 6.24 -6.55 -10.47
CA ILE A 74 5.44 -6.05 -9.37
C ILE A 74 4.95 -7.25 -8.54
N TRP A 75 5.38 -7.31 -7.30
CA TRP A 75 4.80 -8.18 -6.29
C TRP A 75 3.69 -7.45 -5.56
N GLY A 76 2.59 -8.15 -5.30
CA GLY A 76 1.53 -7.66 -4.44
C GLY A 76 1.22 -8.70 -3.36
N MET A 77 1.02 -8.24 -2.12
CA MET A 77 0.58 -9.10 -1.03
C MET A 77 -0.66 -8.53 -0.35
N ASP A 78 -1.59 -9.39 -0.01
CA ASP A 78 -2.81 -9.04 0.74
C ASP A 78 -3.30 -10.29 1.50
N HIS A 79 -3.85 -10.09 2.69
CA HIS A 79 -4.35 -11.19 3.53
C HIS A 79 -5.79 -11.58 3.23
N SER A 80 -6.50 -10.82 2.39
CA SER A 80 -7.91 -11.06 2.05
C SER A 80 -8.07 -11.86 0.77
N GLU A 81 -8.65 -13.06 0.86
CA GLU A 81 -9.00 -13.85 -0.32
C GLU A 81 -9.92 -13.12 -1.31
N VAL A 82 -10.83 -12.28 -0.78
CA VAL A 82 -11.74 -11.50 -1.62
C VAL A 82 -10.96 -10.49 -2.44
N MET A 83 -10.01 -9.77 -1.82
CA MET A 83 -9.15 -8.82 -2.51
C MET A 83 -8.23 -9.53 -3.49
N PHE A 84 -7.64 -10.65 -3.11
CA PHE A 84 -6.82 -11.48 -3.99
C PHE A 84 -7.56 -11.87 -5.28
N ARG A 85 -8.80 -12.38 -5.17
CA ARG A 85 -9.61 -12.74 -6.34
C ARG A 85 -9.94 -11.53 -7.23
N GLN A 86 -10.28 -10.38 -6.63
CA GLN A 86 -10.57 -9.16 -7.39
C GLN A 86 -9.33 -8.60 -8.08
N ALA A 87 -8.20 -8.54 -7.39
CA ALA A 87 -6.93 -8.07 -7.94
C ALA A 87 -6.42 -8.99 -9.04
N SER A 88 -6.51 -10.33 -8.86
CA SER A 88 -6.14 -11.31 -9.89
C SER A 88 -6.96 -11.14 -11.17
N LYS A 89 -8.27 -10.96 -11.05
CA LYS A 89 -9.14 -10.70 -12.21
C LYS A 89 -8.80 -9.37 -12.90
N ARG A 90 -8.54 -8.30 -12.12
CA ARG A 90 -8.20 -6.98 -12.65
C ARG A 90 -6.89 -6.99 -13.41
N ASN A 91 -5.89 -7.69 -12.88
CA ASN A 91 -4.51 -7.67 -13.37
C ASN A 91 -4.16 -8.91 -14.21
N GLN A 92 -5.15 -9.69 -14.66
CA GLN A 92 -4.95 -10.96 -15.34
C GLN A 92 -3.95 -10.89 -16.50
N ARG A 93 -3.99 -9.81 -17.30
CA ARG A 93 -3.06 -9.64 -18.43
C ARG A 93 -1.61 -9.52 -17.98
N ALA A 94 -1.35 -8.67 -16.97
CA ALA A 94 -0.01 -8.47 -16.42
C ALA A 94 0.51 -9.71 -15.68
N ILE A 95 -0.38 -10.43 -14.99
CA ILE A 95 -0.06 -11.72 -14.34
C ILE A 95 0.31 -12.76 -15.41
N SER A 96 -0.48 -12.90 -16.48
CA SER A 96 -0.19 -13.85 -17.57
C SER A 96 1.08 -13.49 -18.34
N ALA A 97 1.45 -12.21 -18.39
CA ALA A 97 2.72 -11.75 -18.97
C ALA A 97 3.93 -11.93 -18.05
N GLY A 98 3.74 -12.33 -16.78
CA GLY A 98 4.81 -12.53 -15.80
C GLY A 98 5.26 -11.26 -15.09
N ASN A 99 4.68 -10.09 -15.40
CA ASN A 99 5.07 -8.79 -14.81
C ASN A 99 4.44 -8.54 -13.43
N VAL A 100 3.38 -9.28 -13.07
CA VAL A 100 2.70 -9.14 -11.77
C VAL A 100 2.61 -10.49 -11.09
N ARG A 101 2.99 -10.54 -9.83
CA ARG A 101 2.89 -11.71 -8.94
C ARG A 101 2.09 -11.33 -7.70
N LEU A 102 0.96 -12.01 -7.47
CA LEU A 102 0.12 -11.76 -6.30
C LEU A 102 0.23 -12.92 -5.32
N VAL A 103 0.34 -12.61 -4.03
CA VAL A 103 0.43 -13.58 -2.94
C VAL A 103 -0.64 -13.29 -1.89
N LEU A 104 -1.35 -14.34 -1.48
CA LEU A 104 -2.31 -14.28 -0.38
C LEU A 104 -1.57 -14.56 0.93
N THR A 105 -1.13 -13.50 1.60
CA THR A 105 -0.40 -13.59 2.87
C THR A 105 -0.51 -12.30 3.68
N SER A 106 -0.19 -12.38 4.97
CA SER A 106 -0.08 -11.21 5.85
C SER A 106 1.32 -10.59 5.75
N VAL A 107 1.43 -9.29 5.97
CA VAL A 107 2.72 -8.59 6.03
C VAL A 107 3.62 -9.08 7.19
N SER A 108 3.04 -9.70 8.22
CA SER A 108 3.78 -10.37 9.29
C SER A 108 4.39 -11.73 8.88
N GLN A 109 4.13 -12.19 7.65
CA GLN A 109 4.60 -13.45 7.09
C GLN A 109 5.12 -13.22 5.68
N LEU A 110 6.21 -12.45 5.56
CA LEU A 110 6.82 -12.18 4.26
C LEU A 110 7.24 -13.49 3.59
N PRO A 111 6.87 -13.72 2.33
CA PRO A 111 7.39 -14.84 1.56
C PRO A 111 8.87 -14.60 1.23
N ALA A 112 9.58 -15.63 0.81
CA ALA A 112 10.89 -15.43 0.19
C ALA A 112 10.71 -14.75 -1.17
N PHE A 113 11.48 -13.70 -1.42
CA PHE A 113 11.53 -12.99 -2.69
C PHE A 113 12.81 -13.36 -3.45
N ASP A 114 12.72 -13.39 -4.79
CA ASP A 114 13.85 -13.79 -5.64
C ASP A 114 14.95 -12.72 -5.69
N ASP A 115 14.53 -11.44 -5.67
CA ASP A 115 15.40 -10.27 -5.81
C ASP A 115 14.95 -9.12 -4.90
N PRO A 116 15.86 -8.26 -4.43
CA PRO A 116 15.50 -7.10 -3.62
C PRO A 116 14.71 -6.07 -4.43
N PHE A 117 13.85 -5.33 -3.73
CA PHE A 117 12.98 -4.31 -4.32
C PHE A 117 13.67 -2.96 -4.51
N ASP A 118 13.27 -2.23 -5.55
CA ASP A 118 13.55 -0.80 -5.73
C ASP A 118 12.60 0.05 -4.90
N LYS A 119 11.33 -0.38 -4.86
CA LYS A 119 10.24 0.38 -4.26
C LYS A 119 9.31 -0.55 -3.49
N ILE A 120 8.88 -0.10 -2.30
CA ILE A 120 7.80 -0.72 -1.54
C ILE A 120 6.71 0.34 -1.34
N LEU A 121 5.46 -0.02 -1.56
CA LEU A 121 4.30 0.85 -1.41
C LEU A 121 3.26 0.21 -0.49
N ASP A 122 2.75 1.00 0.46
CA ASP A 122 1.51 0.71 1.17
C ASP A 122 0.54 1.89 1.00
N VAL A 123 -0.72 1.59 0.72
CA VAL A 123 -1.77 2.61 0.61
C VAL A 123 -2.93 2.29 1.54
N ASN A 124 -3.03 2.97 2.66
CA ASN A 124 -4.06 2.79 3.69
C ASN A 124 -4.08 1.40 4.35
N GLY A 125 -2.95 0.70 4.40
CA GLY A 125 -2.78 -0.59 5.06
C GLY A 125 -2.00 -0.50 6.37
N PHE A 126 -0.95 0.32 6.40
CA PHE A 126 0.04 0.41 7.47
C PHE A 126 -0.54 0.56 8.88
N GLN A 127 -1.61 1.32 9.04
CA GLN A 127 -2.27 1.49 10.35
C GLN A 127 -2.88 0.21 10.94
N PHE A 128 -2.98 -0.85 10.13
CA PHE A 128 -3.53 -2.15 10.54
C PHE A 128 -2.45 -3.21 10.79
N TRP A 129 -1.17 -2.86 10.60
CA TRP A 129 -0.09 -3.82 10.81
C TRP A 129 0.20 -4.00 12.30
N ASP A 130 0.38 -5.24 12.71
CA ASP A 130 0.92 -5.57 14.01
C ASP A 130 2.44 -5.36 14.01
N ASN A 131 3.02 -4.96 15.14
CA ASN A 131 4.49 -4.79 15.29
C ASN A 131 5.13 -3.95 14.18
N GLN A 132 4.52 -2.82 13.85
CA GLN A 132 4.83 -1.97 12.69
C GLN A 132 6.33 -1.71 12.49
N ILE A 133 7.07 -1.38 13.55
CA ILE A 133 8.52 -1.08 13.46
C ILE A 133 9.32 -2.32 13.06
N GLU A 134 8.98 -3.49 13.60
CA GLU A 134 9.66 -4.74 13.27
C GLU A 134 9.40 -5.15 11.83
N VAL A 135 8.16 -5.05 11.38
CA VAL A 135 7.80 -5.29 9.97
C VAL A 135 8.55 -4.33 9.04
N LEU A 136 8.65 -3.05 9.41
CA LEU A 136 9.41 -2.07 8.64
C LEU A 136 10.90 -2.41 8.56
N ARG A 137 11.50 -2.98 9.61
CA ARG A 137 12.91 -3.46 9.58
C ARG A 137 13.08 -4.62 8.60
N GLN A 138 12.18 -5.61 8.65
CA GLN A 138 12.18 -6.72 7.70
C GLN A 138 12.02 -6.23 6.25
N LEU A 139 11.10 -5.31 6.00
CA LEU A 139 10.92 -4.71 4.69
C LEU A 139 12.13 -3.87 4.22
N ARG A 140 12.88 -3.29 5.17
CA ARG A 140 14.12 -2.60 4.84
C ARG A 140 15.20 -3.57 4.34
N GLU A 141 15.24 -4.80 4.87
CA GLU A 141 16.15 -5.86 4.41
C GLU A 141 15.82 -6.34 3.00
N GLU A 142 14.51 -6.29 2.61
CA GLU A 142 14.06 -6.62 1.26
C GLU A 142 14.29 -5.50 0.23
N LEU A 143 14.67 -4.30 0.67
CA LEU A 143 15.00 -3.19 -0.22
C LEU A 143 16.48 -3.19 -0.57
N ARG A 144 16.79 -2.97 -1.85
CA ARG A 144 18.19 -2.70 -2.25
C ARG A 144 18.73 -1.41 -1.62
N PRO A 145 20.05 -1.23 -1.53
CA PRO A 145 20.65 0.04 -1.11
C PRO A 145 20.12 1.20 -1.98
N GLY A 146 19.64 2.26 -1.34
CA GLY A 146 18.99 3.39 -1.99
C GLY A 146 17.52 3.19 -2.35
N GLY A 147 16.97 1.99 -2.17
CA GLY A 147 15.55 1.69 -2.39
C GLY A 147 14.63 2.50 -1.47
N ILE A 148 13.38 2.64 -1.85
CA ILE A 148 12.40 3.51 -1.19
C ILE A 148 11.21 2.70 -0.69
N ILE A 149 10.81 2.94 0.56
CA ILE A 149 9.48 2.59 1.05
C ILE A 149 8.59 3.83 1.10
N ALA A 150 7.32 3.70 0.71
CA ALA A 150 6.32 4.75 0.80
C ALA A 150 5.08 4.24 1.53
N LEU A 151 4.69 4.97 2.56
CA LEU A 151 3.48 4.74 3.36
C LEU A 151 2.50 5.88 3.07
N VAL A 152 1.33 5.55 2.55
CA VAL A 152 0.33 6.54 2.15
C VAL A 152 -0.93 6.37 2.98
N HIS A 153 -1.39 7.45 3.61
CA HIS A 153 -2.54 7.38 4.48
C HIS A 153 -3.49 8.55 4.29
N GLN A 154 -4.77 8.23 4.24
CA GLN A 154 -5.85 9.20 4.35
C GLN A 154 -6.78 8.74 5.48
N PRO A 155 -6.91 9.47 6.59
CA PRO A 155 -7.86 9.15 7.65
C PRO A 155 -9.28 8.99 7.11
N ARG A 156 -9.97 7.92 7.52
CA ARG A 156 -11.31 7.55 7.00
C ARG A 156 -12.34 7.29 8.11
N ASN A 157 -11.93 7.38 9.36
CA ASN A 157 -12.83 7.29 10.49
C ASN A 157 -13.85 8.45 10.47
N PRO A 158 -15.09 8.23 10.90
CA PRO A 158 -16.06 9.30 11.05
C PRO A 158 -15.52 10.42 11.94
N GLY A 159 -15.62 11.66 11.47
CA GLY A 159 -15.10 12.82 12.20
C GLY A 159 -13.60 13.10 12.03
N ALA A 160 -12.90 12.36 11.16
CA ALA A 160 -11.50 12.63 10.85
C ALA A 160 -11.29 14.09 10.38
N THR A 161 -10.22 14.69 10.86
CA THR A 161 -9.84 16.09 10.65
C THR A 161 -8.48 16.20 9.93
N GLU A 162 -8.11 17.41 9.57
CA GLU A 162 -6.78 17.70 9.02
C GLU A 162 -5.66 17.48 10.05
N VAL A 163 -5.98 17.57 11.35
CA VAL A 163 -5.04 17.26 12.45
C VAL A 163 -4.69 15.78 12.41
N ASP A 164 -5.69 14.89 12.27
CA ASP A 164 -5.46 13.44 12.20
C ASP A 164 -4.54 13.06 11.02
N ALA A 165 -4.67 13.75 9.88
CA ALA A 165 -3.79 13.53 8.74
C ALA A 165 -2.35 13.98 9.04
N THR A 166 -2.16 15.12 9.70
CA THR A 166 -0.85 15.63 10.09
C THR A 166 -0.17 14.69 11.08
N GLU A 167 -0.87 14.34 12.16
CA GLU A 167 -0.36 13.42 13.19
C GLU A 167 -0.01 12.03 12.62
N ALA A 168 -0.80 11.53 11.65
CA ALA A 168 -0.47 10.30 10.97
C ALA A 168 0.83 10.41 10.19
N GLY A 169 1.06 11.52 9.49
CA GLY A 169 2.30 11.78 8.76
C GLY A 169 3.52 11.80 9.68
N GLU A 170 3.45 12.52 10.80
CA GLU A 170 4.50 12.60 11.81
C GLU A 170 4.80 11.25 12.44
N ARG A 171 3.76 10.50 12.81
CA ARG A 171 3.90 9.17 13.39
C ARG A 171 4.54 8.18 12.42
N PHE A 172 4.15 8.19 11.15
CA PHE A 172 4.73 7.29 10.14
C PHE A 172 6.19 7.64 9.85
N ALA A 173 6.52 8.93 9.80
CA ALA A 173 7.91 9.38 9.68
C ALA A 173 8.77 8.87 10.85
N HIS A 174 8.28 9.03 12.07
CA HIS A 174 8.95 8.51 13.26
C HIS A 174 9.14 6.99 13.21
N TYR A 175 8.15 6.22 12.74
CA TYR A 175 8.27 4.76 12.64
C TYR A 175 9.31 4.35 11.59
N LEU A 176 9.38 5.05 10.46
CA LEU A 176 10.43 4.82 9.47
C LEU A 176 11.83 5.11 10.05
N GLU A 177 11.99 6.21 10.80
CA GLU A 177 13.25 6.53 11.49
C GLU A 177 13.65 5.43 12.48
N MET A 178 12.71 4.97 13.31
CA MET A 178 12.92 3.89 14.28
C MET A 178 13.26 2.54 13.63
N ALA A 179 12.79 2.32 12.42
CA ALA A 179 13.13 1.15 11.61
C ALA A 179 14.47 1.29 10.87
N GLY A 180 15.14 2.45 10.97
CA GLY A 180 16.45 2.71 10.39
C GLY A 180 16.46 3.29 8.99
N PHE A 181 15.31 3.68 8.45
CA PHE A 181 15.26 4.42 7.20
C PHE A 181 15.83 5.83 7.36
N LYS A 182 16.35 6.38 6.26
CA LYS A 182 16.94 7.71 6.18
C LYS A 182 16.23 8.56 5.13
N ASP A 183 16.58 9.83 4.99
CA ASP A 183 16.03 10.76 4.00
C ASP A 183 14.48 10.75 4.01
N ILE A 184 13.92 10.83 5.22
CA ILE A 184 12.47 10.80 5.40
C ILE A 184 11.86 12.05 4.77
N LYS A 185 10.85 11.86 3.92
CA LYS A 185 10.07 12.94 3.31
C LYS A 185 8.61 12.75 3.60
N VAL A 186 7.94 13.84 3.94
CA VAL A 186 6.50 13.87 4.17
C VAL A 186 5.88 14.84 3.17
N GLU A 187 4.99 14.31 2.33
CA GLU A 187 4.21 15.09 1.37
C GLU A 187 2.74 15.04 1.76
N ARG A 188 2.02 16.11 1.47
CA ARG A 188 0.60 16.20 1.77
C ARG A 188 -0.18 16.70 0.57
N LYS A 189 -1.30 16.04 0.29
CA LYS A 189 -2.24 16.46 -0.75
C LYS A 189 -3.61 16.71 -0.15
N MET A 190 -4.16 17.89 -0.39
CA MET A 190 -5.55 18.20 -0.03
C MET A 190 -6.51 17.31 -0.83
N MET A 191 -7.32 16.55 -0.12
CA MET A 191 -8.35 15.64 -0.66
C MET A 191 -9.56 15.63 0.25
N LYS A 192 -10.73 15.19 -0.26
CA LYS A 192 -11.91 14.95 0.57
C LYS A 192 -11.97 13.50 1.04
N PRO A 193 -12.38 13.20 2.29
CA PRO A 193 -12.89 14.12 3.33
C PRO A 193 -11.80 14.94 4.02
N VAL A 194 -10.56 14.44 4.09
CA VAL A 194 -9.37 15.08 4.67
C VAL A 194 -8.16 14.86 3.79
N SER A 195 -7.08 15.57 4.04
CA SER A 195 -5.82 15.41 3.30
C SER A 195 -5.29 13.98 3.37
N THR A 196 -4.58 13.61 2.33
CA THR A 196 -3.76 12.40 2.28
C THR A 196 -2.32 12.76 2.57
N VAL A 197 -1.64 11.97 3.38
CA VAL A 197 -0.19 12.05 3.61
C VAL A 197 0.52 10.92 2.88
N TYR A 198 1.69 11.24 2.35
CA TYR A 198 2.65 10.31 1.76
C TYR A 198 3.95 10.47 2.53
N VAL A 199 4.43 9.40 3.12
CA VAL A 199 5.66 9.38 3.91
C VAL A 199 6.60 8.37 3.29
N GLN A 200 7.77 8.81 2.85
CA GLN A 200 8.79 7.91 2.31
C GLN A 200 10.06 7.90 3.14
N GLY A 201 10.76 6.77 3.12
CA GLY A 201 12.10 6.64 3.63
C GLY A 201 12.98 5.85 2.66
N ARG A 202 14.29 6.08 2.73
CA ARG A 202 15.30 5.39 1.92
C ARG A 202 16.06 4.34 2.75
N ASN A 203 16.37 3.21 2.13
CA ASN A 203 17.32 2.24 2.66
C ASN A 203 18.75 2.72 2.36
N LEU A 204 19.28 3.56 3.22
CA LEU A 204 20.68 4.00 3.17
C LEU A 204 21.48 3.32 4.29
N PRO A 205 22.81 3.13 4.10
CA PRO A 205 23.70 2.61 5.13
C PRO A 205 23.76 3.47 6.38
#